data_54536a3970b322adb5585fb1665f54fa
#
_entry.id   54536a3970b322adb5585fb1665f54fa
#
_cell.length_a   1.000
_cell.length_b   1.000
_cell.length_c   1.000
_cell.angle_alpha   90.00
_cell.angle_beta   90.00
_cell.angle_gamma   90.00
#
_symmetry.space_group_name_H-M   'P 1'
#
loop_
_entity.id
_entity.type
_entity.pdbx_description
1 polymer ?
#
loop_
_entity_poly.entity_id
_entity_poly.type
_entity_poly.pdbx_seq_one_letter_code
_entity_poly.pdbx_strand_id
1 'polypeptide(L)'
;MYTETKNSNKNAVIVGGGPAGFATALILAKRGWHQITVLEKRPAADFYEPDKSFNYLIDGRGQKFTDLFSLTEKLAKISVPNTEFYLTEIKANGNRKTSKLPIIDPNRKTAYWLQRPIFLQLLFQEIEENWHNKITTLFNTKCLDINKKDGKLTIIAQEINDQSNYEFEADLLVGCDGINSLVRQTLDKWDNSGTDKFKMQFFPSASSGLKYKVLTLPPNFPLDHNNSEQAVCTMAYAIRGAFSDSQHSLSLGILPFADPNKPRTANIIRRPEHEIWKLQDGEKLSEFFHKAFPQLPINEIVLSEEKERFAKSEGGYFPIPQYCSGLHFLLSNTDNSSGVVLLGDAVHCFPPDIGQGVNSALEDVFILNQALTKTNDIISDTLPLFESLSSPDIKPLIRLAQTAYPWQYNQGILGKRLWSINFFMRFLLSKILPFIFAPPAFILIQNHQLSYREIWRMAQRTTLFIFVLGIVIVLGTIALFLEDL
;
A
#
# COMPACT_ATOMS: atom_id res chain seq x y z
N MET A 1 -6.07 23.55 -22.69
CA MET A 1 -6.43 24.80 -21.99
C MET A 1 -7.64 24.47 -21.12
N TYR A 2 -7.48 24.33 -19.82
CA TYR A 2 -8.62 24.17 -18.90
C TYR A 2 -9.27 25.55 -18.74
N THR A 3 -10.58 25.62 -18.95
CA THR A 3 -11.34 26.87 -18.79
C THR A 3 -11.49 27.15 -17.28
N GLU A 4 -10.69 28.09 -16.77
CA GLU A 4 -10.63 28.49 -15.35
C GLU A 4 -11.93 29.02 -14.74
N THR A 5 -12.97 29.23 -15.51
CA THR A 5 -14.12 30.05 -15.10
C THR A 5 -15.35 29.30 -14.56
N LYS A 6 -15.40 27.96 -14.65
CA LYS A 6 -16.61 27.21 -14.26
C LYS A 6 -16.64 26.68 -12.81
N ASN A 7 -15.50 26.55 -12.14
CA ASN A 7 -15.39 25.87 -10.84
C ASN A 7 -15.01 26.80 -9.68
N SER A 8 -14.93 28.09 -9.89
CA SER A 8 -14.47 29.07 -8.88
C SER A 8 -15.31 29.13 -7.59
N ASN A 9 -16.51 28.59 -7.59
CA ASN A 9 -17.40 28.58 -6.44
C ASN A 9 -17.53 27.19 -5.75
N LYS A 10 -16.84 26.16 -6.25
CA LYS A 10 -16.92 24.83 -5.68
C LYS A 10 -15.90 24.64 -4.57
N ASN A 11 -16.38 24.05 -3.47
CA ASN A 11 -15.57 23.73 -2.32
C ASN A 11 -15.47 22.21 -2.10
N ALA A 12 -14.35 21.77 -1.55
CA ALA A 12 -14.13 20.38 -1.18
C ALA A 12 -13.48 20.26 0.18
N VAL A 13 -13.92 19.28 0.94
CA VAL A 13 -13.26 18.84 2.17
C VAL A 13 -12.71 17.44 1.97
N ILE A 14 -11.44 17.24 2.27
CA ILE A 14 -10.74 15.98 2.14
C ILE A 14 -10.32 15.51 3.53
N VAL A 15 -10.81 14.36 3.95
CA VAL A 15 -10.45 13.77 5.25
C VAL A 15 -9.31 12.79 5.04
N GLY A 16 -8.13 13.16 5.57
CA GLY A 16 -6.89 12.40 5.49
C GLY A 16 -5.86 12.97 4.52
N GLY A 17 -4.73 13.48 5.03
CA GLY A 17 -3.56 13.96 4.28
C GLY A 17 -2.58 12.83 3.89
N GLY A 18 -3.09 11.67 3.52
CA GLY A 18 -2.32 10.57 2.93
C GLY A 18 -2.06 10.78 1.44
N PRO A 19 -1.43 9.78 0.75
CA PRO A 19 -1.17 9.88 -0.69
C PRO A 19 -2.41 10.19 -1.52
N ALA A 20 -3.55 9.51 -1.25
CA ALA A 20 -4.81 9.76 -1.94
C ALA A 20 -5.35 11.17 -1.66
N GLY A 21 -5.27 11.64 -0.40
CA GLY A 21 -5.81 12.95 -0.03
C GLY A 21 -5.06 14.11 -0.66
N PHE A 22 -3.73 14.16 -0.52
CA PHE A 22 -2.93 15.21 -1.17
C PHE A 22 -3.02 15.14 -2.69
N ALA A 23 -3.01 13.94 -3.27
CA ALA A 23 -3.18 13.78 -4.71
C ALA A 23 -4.55 14.29 -5.19
N THR A 24 -5.62 14.05 -4.43
CA THR A 24 -6.97 14.56 -4.76
C THR A 24 -7.01 16.08 -4.64
N ALA A 25 -6.42 16.66 -3.59
CA ALA A 25 -6.36 18.11 -3.43
C ALA A 25 -5.68 18.78 -4.63
N LEU A 26 -4.54 18.24 -5.06
CA LEU A 26 -3.79 18.72 -6.23
C LEU A 26 -4.64 18.64 -7.51
N ILE A 27 -5.35 17.52 -7.75
CA ILE A 27 -6.21 17.38 -8.94
C ILE A 27 -7.33 18.40 -8.92
N LEU A 28 -8.04 18.58 -7.81
CA LEU A 28 -9.14 19.56 -7.72
C LEU A 28 -8.64 20.98 -7.93
N ALA A 29 -7.48 21.36 -7.33
CA ALA A 29 -6.87 22.67 -7.52
C ALA A 29 -6.48 22.93 -8.99
N LYS A 30 -5.89 21.93 -9.66
CA LYS A 30 -5.55 22.00 -11.10
C LYS A 30 -6.78 22.14 -11.99
N ARG A 31 -7.93 21.67 -11.56
CA ARG A 31 -9.22 21.80 -12.25
C ARG A 31 -9.93 23.11 -11.97
N GLY A 32 -9.36 24.00 -11.15
CA GLY A 32 -9.92 25.32 -10.87
C GLY A 32 -10.84 25.36 -9.66
N TRP A 33 -10.87 24.33 -8.79
CA TRP A 33 -11.52 24.42 -7.50
C TRP A 33 -10.69 25.35 -6.59
N HIS A 34 -11.32 26.27 -5.86
CA HIS A 34 -10.62 27.32 -5.12
C HIS A 34 -10.66 27.18 -3.59
N GLN A 35 -11.54 26.38 -3.04
CA GLN A 35 -11.69 26.18 -1.60
C GLN A 35 -11.55 24.69 -1.29
N ILE A 36 -10.31 24.22 -1.17
CA ILE A 36 -10.01 22.82 -0.89
C ILE A 36 -9.38 22.75 0.48
N THR A 37 -10.05 22.10 1.43
CA THR A 37 -9.54 21.90 2.79
C THR A 37 -9.15 20.46 3.00
N VAL A 38 -7.91 20.21 3.40
CA VAL A 38 -7.40 18.87 3.78
C VAL A 38 -7.29 18.81 5.29
N LEU A 39 -7.99 17.86 5.92
CA LEU A 39 -7.93 17.59 7.34
C LEU A 39 -6.96 16.42 7.60
N GLU A 40 -5.85 16.69 8.28
CA GLU A 40 -4.85 15.66 8.63
C GLU A 40 -4.57 15.68 10.13
N LYS A 41 -4.73 14.51 10.76
CA LYS A 41 -4.51 14.36 12.21
C LYS A 41 -3.05 14.39 12.63
N ARG A 42 -2.10 14.16 11.72
CA ARG A 42 -0.68 14.25 11.99
C ARG A 42 -0.24 15.71 12.03
N PRO A 43 0.87 16.03 12.75
CA PRO A 43 1.34 17.41 12.87
C PRO A 43 2.03 17.96 11.62
N ALA A 44 2.46 17.10 10.70
CA ALA A 44 3.13 17.48 9.45
C ALA A 44 3.01 16.38 8.39
N ALA A 45 3.26 16.72 7.14
CA ALA A 45 3.26 15.76 6.02
C ALA A 45 4.37 14.71 6.15
N ASP A 46 5.56 15.13 6.56
CA ASP A 46 6.75 14.30 6.74
C ASP A 46 6.88 13.71 8.15
N PHE A 47 5.83 13.81 8.96
CA PHE A 47 5.84 13.28 10.31
C PHE A 47 6.24 11.80 10.33
N TYR A 48 7.35 11.53 11.01
CA TYR A 48 7.94 10.20 11.10
C TYR A 48 7.30 9.42 12.24
N GLU A 49 6.52 8.41 11.89
CA GLU A 49 5.99 7.40 12.81
C GLU A 49 6.82 6.11 12.61
N PRO A 50 7.74 5.73 13.51
CA PRO A 50 8.64 4.59 13.29
C PRO A 50 7.91 3.32 12.85
N ASP A 51 6.85 2.95 13.55
CA ASP A 51 6.08 1.73 13.27
C ASP A 51 5.15 1.84 12.06
N LYS A 52 5.07 3.01 11.39
CA LYS A 52 4.27 3.23 10.18
C LYS A 52 5.10 3.77 9.01
N SER A 53 6.41 3.75 9.14
CA SER A 53 7.34 4.23 8.12
C SER A 53 7.68 3.14 7.11
N PHE A 54 6.66 2.73 6.35
CA PHE A 54 6.83 1.78 5.25
C PHE A 54 7.52 2.42 4.06
N ASN A 55 8.27 1.60 3.32
CA ASN A 55 8.73 1.98 2.01
C ASN A 55 7.62 1.73 0.97
N TYR A 56 7.40 2.73 0.15
CA TYR A 56 6.59 2.63 -1.06
C TYR A 56 7.45 2.21 -2.24
N LEU A 57 6.85 1.50 -3.16
CA LEU A 57 7.35 1.31 -4.51
C LEU A 57 6.35 1.98 -5.46
N ILE A 58 6.65 3.18 -5.93
CA ILE A 58 5.79 3.89 -6.89
C ILE A 58 6.07 3.34 -8.27
N ASP A 59 5.16 2.54 -8.78
CA ASP A 59 5.23 1.94 -10.10
C ASP A 59 4.52 2.78 -11.18
N GLY A 60 4.41 2.26 -12.40
CA GLY A 60 3.78 2.98 -13.51
C GLY A 60 2.30 3.34 -13.29
N ARG A 61 1.57 2.65 -12.37
CA ARG A 61 0.20 3.03 -12.00
C ARG A 61 0.19 4.32 -11.18
N GLY A 62 0.98 4.34 -10.09
CA GLY A 62 1.12 5.54 -9.27
C GLY A 62 1.71 6.71 -10.05
N GLN A 63 2.59 6.43 -11.03
CA GLN A 63 3.19 7.44 -11.87
C GLN A 63 2.22 8.08 -12.88
N LYS A 64 1.07 7.50 -13.18
CA LYS A 64 0.02 8.19 -13.94
C LYS A 64 -0.35 9.52 -13.28
N PHE A 65 -0.41 9.54 -11.95
CA PHE A 65 -0.66 10.75 -11.18
C PHE A 65 0.56 11.69 -11.18
N THR A 66 1.76 11.19 -10.86
CA THR A 66 2.96 12.04 -10.75
C THR A 66 3.35 12.68 -12.07
N ASP A 67 3.05 12.03 -13.20
CA ASP A 67 3.24 12.60 -14.55
C ASP A 67 2.32 13.80 -14.81
N LEU A 68 1.07 13.78 -14.32
CA LEU A 68 0.13 14.90 -14.48
C LEU A 68 0.63 16.21 -13.86
N PHE A 69 1.49 16.10 -12.83
CA PHE A 69 2.05 17.23 -12.10
C PHE A 69 3.54 17.43 -12.37
N SER A 70 4.14 16.71 -13.33
CA SER A 70 5.57 16.72 -13.62
C SER A 70 6.43 16.39 -12.37
N LEU A 71 5.88 15.61 -11.44
CA LEU A 71 6.53 15.21 -10.19
C LEU A 71 7.41 13.97 -10.36
N THR A 72 7.31 13.23 -11.47
CA THR A 72 8.07 11.98 -11.66
C THR A 72 9.58 12.22 -11.68
N GLU A 73 10.04 13.35 -12.23
CA GLU A 73 11.48 13.72 -12.18
C GLU A 73 11.93 14.10 -10.76
N LYS A 74 11.10 14.85 -10.01
CA LYS A 74 11.37 15.17 -8.60
C LYS A 74 11.40 13.86 -7.77
N LEU A 75 10.45 12.95 -8.01
CA LEU A 75 10.38 11.62 -7.39
C LEU A 75 11.65 10.81 -7.66
N ALA A 76 12.12 10.78 -8.91
CA ALA A 76 13.33 10.04 -9.29
C ALA A 76 14.59 10.51 -8.54
N LYS A 77 14.70 11.81 -8.25
CA LYS A 77 15.86 12.40 -7.55
C LYS A 77 15.92 12.04 -6.06
N ILE A 78 14.77 11.79 -5.42
CA ILE A 78 14.67 11.54 -3.97
C ILE A 78 14.45 10.05 -3.63
N SER A 79 14.52 9.17 -4.61
CA SER A 79 14.18 7.76 -4.49
C SER A 79 15.23 6.85 -5.11
N VAL A 80 15.14 5.56 -4.84
CA VAL A 80 16.00 4.56 -5.48
C VAL A 80 15.25 3.95 -6.67
N PRO A 81 15.79 4.09 -7.91
CA PRO A 81 15.15 3.50 -9.08
C PRO A 81 15.24 1.97 -9.04
N ASN A 82 14.13 1.31 -9.27
CA ASN A 82 14.05 -0.14 -9.34
C ASN A 82 14.27 -0.63 -10.79
N THR A 83 15.39 -0.25 -11.39
CA THR A 83 15.86 -0.77 -12.68
C THR A 83 16.49 -2.15 -12.52
N GLU A 84 17.19 -2.33 -11.40
CA GLU A 84 17.79 -3.59 -10.97
C GLU A 84 17.55 -3.73 -9.46
N PHE A 85 17.07 -4.88 -9.02
CA PHE A 85 16.85 -5.13 -7.60
C PHE A 85 17.85 -6.15 -7.09
N TYR A 86 18.74 -5.69 -6.24
CA TYR A 86 19.73 -6.54 -5.57
C TYR A 86 19.30 -6.82 -4.14
N LEU A 87 19.26 -8.11 -3.80
CA LEU A 87 18.98 -8.58 -2.45
C LEU A 87 20.20 -9.32 -1.92
N THR A 88 20.77 -8.84 -0.82
CA THR A 88 21.82 -9.54 -0.08
C THR A 88 21.18 -10.32 1.07
N GLU A 89 21.22 -11.63 0.99
CA GLU A 89 20.86 -12.51 2.09
C GLU A 89 22.10 -12.76 2.96
N ILE A 90 21.97 -12.54 4.28
CA ILE A 90 23.00 -12.77 5.28
C ILE A 90 22.48 -13.83 6.24
N LYS A 91 23.14 -14.99 6.28
CA LYS A 91 22.78 -16.09 7.17
C LYS A 91 23.42 -15.93 8.55
N ALA A 92 22.90 -16.63 9.55
CA ALA A 92 23.39 -16.58 10.93
C ALA A 92 24.86 -17.01 11.09
N ASN A 93 25.38 -17.84 10.19
CA ASN A 93 26.80 -18.23 10.15
C ASN A 93 27.71 -17.21 9.44
N GLY A 94 27.21 -16.01 9.12
CA GLY A 94 27.94 -14.97 8.41
C GLY A 94 27.99 -15.13 6.89
N ASN A 95 27.56 -16.25 6.33
CA ASN A 95 27.56 -16.44 4.87
C ASN A 95 26.61 -15.46 4.19
N ARG A 96 27.13 -14.80 3.14
CA ARG A 96 26.42 -13.76 2.36
C ARG A 96 26.22 -14.21 0.94
N LYS A 97 25.06 -13.87 0.39
CA LYS A 97 24.78 -14.11 -1.03
C LYS A 97 23.98 -12.93 -1.57
N THR A 98 24.57 -12.16 -2.46
CA THR A 98 23.86 -11.15 -3.23
C THR A 98 23.29 -11.78 -4.49
N SER A 99 22.00 -11.59 -4.70
CA SER A 99 21.29 -12.07 -5.88
C SER A 99 20.61 -10.89 -6.57
N LYS A 100 20.76 -10.83 -7.89
CA LYS A 100 19.98 -9.93 -8.72
C LYS A 100 18.63 -10.58 -8.95
N LEU A 101 17.55 -9.98 -8.44
CA LEU A 101 16.20 -10.45 -8.72
C LEU A 101 15.80 -9.99 -10.13
N PRO A 102 15.29 -10.89 -10.97
CA PRO A 102 14.97 -10.57 -12.34
C PRO A 102 13.83 -9.54 -12.42
N ILE A 103 14.02 -8.53 -13.24
CA ILE A 103 12.93 -7.70 -13.73
C ILE A 103 12.27 -8.50 -14.86
N ILE A 104 11.00 -8.84 -14.65
CA ILE A 104 10.33 -9.83 -15.48
C ILE A 104 9.73 -9.17 -16.73
N ASP A 105 9.34 -7.91 -16.66
CA ASP A 105 8.90 -7.12 -17.80
C ASP A 105 9.93 -6.00 -18.09
N PRO A 106 10.77 -6.14 -19.13
CA PRO A 106 11.76 -5.11 -19.49
C PRO A 106 11.12 -3.82 -19.99
N ASN A 107 9.87 -3.85 -20.45
CA ASN A 107 9.13 -2.68 -20.95
C ASN A 107 8.36 -1.94 -19.85
N ARG A 108 8.42 -2.41 -18.61
CA ARG A 108 7.75 -1.72 -17.51
C ARG A 108 8.38 -0.35 -17.29
N LYS A 109 7.56 0.61 -16.89
CA LYS A 109 8.06 1.90 -16.41
C LYS A 109 8.89 1.69 -15.14
N THR A 110 10.05 2.38 -15.04
CA THR A 110 10.89 2.31 -13.84
C THR A 110 10.08 2.67 -12.60
N ALA A 111 10.06 1.78 -11.61
CA ALA A 111 9.44 2.05 -10.32
C ALA A 111 10.48 2.64 -9.35
N TYR A 112 10.03 3.33 -8.30
CA TYR A 112 10.87 4.09 -7.40
C TYR A 112 10.61 3.72 -5.94
N TRP A 113 11.67 3.29 -5.22
CA TRP A 113 11.63 3.02 -3.79
C TRP A 113 11.85 4.29 -2.98
N LEU A 114 10.93 4.62 -2.07
CA LEU A 114 11.10 5.70 -1.10
C LEU A 114 10.25 5.46 0.15
N GLN A 115 10.60 6.12 1.24
CA GLN A 115 9.80 6.07 2.46
C GLN A 115 8.52 6.91 2.32
N ARG A 116 7.46 6.46 2.98
CA ARG A 116 6.16 7.15 3.00
C ARG A 116 6.25 8.63 3.35
N PRO A 117 6.95 9.07 4.43
CA PRO A 117 7.05 10.50 4.76
C PRO A 117 7.66 11.33 3.63
N ILE A 118 8.68 10.80 2.94
CA ILE A 118 9.34 11.49 1.82
C ILE A 118 8.38 11.70 0.64
N PHE A 119 7.54 10.70 0.35
CA PHE A 119 6.54 10.84 -0.71
C PHE A 119 5.45 11.85 -0.34
N LEU A 120 4.99 11.84 0.90
CA LEU A 120 4.00 12.82 1.39
C LEU A 120 4.58 14.24 1.38
N GLN A 121 5.84 14.40 1.77
CA GLN A 121 6.54 15.68 1.71
C GLN A 121 6.65 16.20 0.27
N LEU A 122 6.93 15.34 -0.71
CA LEU A 122 6.95 15.71 -2.13
C LEU A 122 5.59 16.27 -2.58
N LEU A 123 4.49 15.60 -2.21
CA LEU A 123 3.14 16.04 -2.58
C LEU A 123 2.76 17.35 -1.88
N PHE A 124 3.12 17.48 -0.60
CA PHE A 124 2.84 18.67 0.20
C PHE A 124 3.67 19.89 -0.28
N GLN A 125 4.93 19.69 -0.63
CA GLN A 125 5.74 20.75 -1.24
C GLN A 125 5.14 21.27 -2.55
N GLU A 126 4.59 20.39 -3.39
CA GLU A 126 3.89 20.81 -4.59
C GLU A 126 2.66 21.67 -4.27
N ILE A 127 1.92 21.35 -3.18
CA ILE A 127 0.81 22.16 -2.69
C ILE A 127 1.29 23.55 -2.27
N GLU A 128 2.32 23.62 -1.43
CA GLU A 128 2.85 24.89 -0.88
C GLU A 128 3.47 25.77 -1.97
N GLU A 129 4.20 25.18 -2.92
CA GLU A 129 4.86 25.94 -3.99
C GLU A 129 3.88 26.47 -5.03
N ASN A 130 2.85 25.71 -5.40
CA ASN A 130 2.05 26.01 -6.59
C ASN A 130 0.55 26.18 -6.34
N TRP A 131 0.03 25.72 -5.19
CA TRP A 131 -1.42 25.61 -4.97
C TRP A 131 -1.89 26.11 -3.58
N HIS A 132 -1.03 26.73 -2.77
CA HIS A 132 -1.35 27.25 -1.43
C HIS A 132 -2.52 28.26 -1.41
N ASN A 133 -2.77 28.94 -2.53
CA ASN A 133 -3.88 29.86 -2.68
C ASN A 133 -5.24 29.18 -2.90
N LYS A 134 -5.26 27.87 -3.18
CA LYS A 134 -6.46 27.06 -3.42
C LYS A 134 -6.65 25.93 -2.40
N ILE A 135 -5.57 25.45 -1.82
CA ILE A 135 -5.56 24.33 -0.89
C ILE A 135 -5.09 24.81 0.49
N THR A 136 -5.93 24.57 1.48
CA THR A 136 -5.60 24.75 2.90
C THR A 136 -5.43 23.39 3.55
N THR A 137 -4.25 23.10 4.12
CA THR A 137 -4.01 21.86 4.86
C THR A 137 -4.03 22.17 6.36
N LEU A 138 -4.95 21.56 7.08
CA LEU A 138 -5.07 21.65 8.52
C LEU A 138 -4.48 20.40 9.16
N PHE A 139 -3.24 20.52 9.60
CA PHE A 139 -2.56 19.50 10.41
C PHE A 139 -3.08 19.49 11.83
N ASN A 140 -2.75 18.46 12.63
CA ASN A 140 -3.29 18.23 13.96
C ASN A 140 -4.82 18.28 14.04
N THR A 141 -5.51 18.05 12.91
CA THR A 141 -6.96 18.23 12.82
C THR A 141 -7.62 16.91 12.43
N LYS A 142 -8.48 16.41 13.30
CA LYS A 142 -9.24 15.18 13.07
C LYS A 142 -10.70 15.50 12.73
N CYS A 143 -11.26 14.81 11.75
CA CYS A 143 -12.71 14.80 11.53
C CYS A 143 -13.38 14.04 12.67
N LEU A 144 -14.39 14.64 13.28
CA LEU A 144 -15.17 14.06 14.37
C LEU A 144 -16.51 13.52 13.92
N ASP A 145 -17.19 14.27 13.05
CA ASP A 145 -18.54 13.94 12.61
C ASP A 145 -18.83 14.53 11.22
N ILE A 146 -19.80 13.94 10.55
CA ILE A 146 -20.25 14.37 9.22
C ILE A 146 -21.76 14.33 9.20
N ASN A 147 -22.36 15.45 8.87
CA ASN A 147 -23.80 15.63 8.83
C ASN A 147 -24.29 16.01 7.44
N LYS A 148 -25.54 15.70 7.16
CA LYS A 148 -26.25 16.15 5.97
C LYS A 148 -27.51 16.93 6.40
N LYS A 149 -27.60 18.18 5.96
CA LYS A 149 -28.74 19.04 6.26
C LYS A 149 -29.07 19.91 5.05
N ASP A 150 -30.32 19.99 4.69
CA ASP A 150 -30.83 20.88 3.62
C ASP A 150 -30.06 20.72 2.28
N GLY A 151 -29.67 19.49 1.94
CA GLY A 151 -28.91 19.17 0.70
C GLY A 151 -27.43 19.51 0.73
N LYS A 152 -26.91 19.94 1.89
CA LYS A 152 -25.49 20.27 2.10
C LYS A 152 -24.79 19.26 3.02
N LEU A 153 -23.48 19.15 2.87
CA LEU A 153 -22.62 18.41 3.77
C LEU A 153 -21.98 19.36 4.77
N THR A 154 -22.06 19.00 6.05
CA THR A 154 -21.39 19.70 7.14
C THR A 154 -20.39 18.77 7.81
N ILE A 155 -19.12 19.15 7.86
CA ILE A 155 -18.03 18.39 8.41
C ILE A 155 -17.55 19.05 9.70
N ILE A 156 -17.62 18.34 10.82
CA ILE A 156 -17.15 18.79 12.12
C ILE A 156 -15.74 18.22 12.33
N ALA A 157 -14.78 19.10 12.53
CA ALA A 157 -13.41 18.73 12.81
C ALA A 157 -12.91 19.37 14.10
N GLN A 158 -11.88 18.78 14.69
CA GLN A 158 -11.28 19.27 15.94
C GLN A 158 -9.76 19.33 15.81
N GLU A 159 -9.20 20.46 16.18
CA GLU A 159 -7.76 20.59 16.40
C GLU A 159 -7.38 19.77 17.64
N ILE A 160 -6.29 18.98 17.54
CA ILE A 160 -5.95 17.98 18.57
C ILE A 160 -5.36 18.60 19.81
N ASN A 161 -4.56 19.68 19.66
CA ASN A 161 -3.79 20.26 20.77
C ASN A 161 -4.65 21.14 21.69
N ASP A 162 -5.45 22.04 21.12
CA ASP A 162 -6.28 22.99 21.87
C ASP A 162 -7.76 22.60 21.96
N GLN A 163 -8.15 21.51 21.29
CA GLN A 163 -9.53 20.97 21.26
C GLN A 163 -10.54 21.93 20.63
N SER A 164 -10.10 22.95 19.89
CA SER A 164 -11.01 23.84 19.17
C SER A 164 -11.75 23.09 18.04
N ASN A 165 -13.05 23.38 17.87
CA ASN A 165 -13.85 22.77 16.85
C ASN A 165 -13.99 23.70 15.64
N TYR A 166 -13.97 23.11 14.46
CA TYR A 166 -14.18 23.74 13.18
C TYR A 166 -15.40 23.09 12.50
N GLU A 167 -16.12 23.88 11.76
CA GLU A 167 -17.24 23.42 10.94
C GLU A 167 -17.00 23.86 9.49
N PHE A 168 -17.14 22.91 8.56
CA PHE A 168 -16.95 23.13 7.13
C PHE A 168 -18.18 22.68 6.38
N GLU A 169 -18.63 23.50 5.43
CA GLU A 169 -19.57 23.05 4.40
C GLU A 169 -18.79 22.56 3.18
N ALA A 170 -19.31 21.55 2.48
CA ALA A 170 -18.68 21.02 1.27
C ALA A 170 -19.71 20.65 0.19
N ASP A 171 -19.35 20.99 -1.07
CA ASP A 171 -20.00 20.40 -2.25
C ASP A 171 -19.51 18.97 -2.47
N LEU A 172 -18.20 18.72 -2.26
CA LEU A 172 -17.59 17.42 -2.34
C LEU A 172 -16.83 17.07 -1.07
N LEU A 173 -17.23 16.00 -0.41
CA LEU A 173 -16.46 15.38 0.67
C LEU A 173 -15.69 14.18 0.13
N VAL A 174 -14.38 14.14 0.37
CA VAL A 174 -13.52 13.03 -0.04
C VAL A 174 -13.00 12.27 1.17
N GLY A 175 -13.36 11.00 1.29
CA GLY A 175 -12.88 10.11 2.35
C GLY A 175 -11.57 9.41 1.93
N CYS A 176 -10.43 9.94 2.44
CA CYS A 176 -9.08 9.38 2.28
C CYS A 176 -8.48 9.01 3.65
N ASP A 177 -9.33 8.71 4.63
CA ASP A 177 -9.00 8.57 6.06
C ASP A 177 -8.60 7.15 6.47
N GLY A 178 -8.31 6.30 5.48
CA GLY A 178 -7.67 5.01 5.67
C GLY A 178 -8.62 3.90 6.10
N ILE A 179 -8.06 2.78 6.55
CA ILE A 179 -8.79 1.54 6.84
C ILE A 179 -9.96 1.72 7.83
N ASN A 180 -9.79 2.58 8.83
CA ASN A 180 -10.81 2.87 9.85
C ASN A 180 -11.67 4.09 9.48
N SER A 181 -11.89 4.31 8.19
CA SER A 181 -12.57 5.49 7.65
C SER A 181 -13.86 5.85 8.38
N LEU A 182 -13.88 7.03 8.99
CA LEU A 182 -15.09 7.64 9.56
C LEU A 182 -16.08 7.99 8.45
N VAL A 183 -15.56 8.50 7.32
CA VAL A 183 -16.40 8.87 6.17
C VAL A 183 -17.18 7.65 5.69
N ARG A 184 -16.52 6.50 5.46
CA ARG A 184 -17.20 5.26 5.06
C ARG A 184 -18.23 4.81 6.10
N GLN A 185 -17.85 4.82 7.39
CA GLN A 185 -18.78 4.43 8.48
C GLN A 185 -20.00 5.33 8.53
N THR A 186 -19.86 6.61 8.22
CA THR A 186 -20.99 7.54 8.12
C THR A 186 -21.87 7.19 6.93
N LEU A 187 -21.28 6.87 5.77
CA LEU A 187 -22.04 6.42 4.60
C LEU A 187 -22.80 5.12 4.87
N ASP A 188 -22.21 4.18 5.62
CA ASP A 188 -22.87 2.93 6.01
C ASP A 188 -24.12 3.20 6.88
N LYS A 189 -24.04 4.19 7.78
CA LYS A 189 -25.20 4.63 8.58
C LYS A 189 -26.28 5.36 7.75
N TRP A 190 -25.88 6.04 6.69
CA TRP A 190 -26.82 6.76 5.81
C TRP A 190 -27.44 5.89 4.73
N ASP A 191 -26.86 4.74 4.46
CA ASP A 191 -27.34 3.83 3.42
C ASP A 191 -28.58 3.07 3.85
N ASN A 192 -29.73 3.51 3.36
CA ASN A 192 -31.03 2.89 3.58
C ASN A 192 -31.41 1.92 2.44
N SER A 193 -30.47 1.61 1.51
CA SER A 193 -30.76 0.76 0.35
C SER A 193 -30.91 -0.72 0.70
N GLY A 194 -30.45 -1.14 1.88
CA GLY A 194 -30.42 -2.55 2.30
C GLY A 194 -29.35 -3.38 1.57
N THR A 195 -28.47 -2.76 0.79
CA THR A 195 -27.44 -3.46 -0.01
C THR A 195 -26.11 -3.65 0.74
N ASP A 196 -25.97 -3.04 1.92
CA ASP A 196 -24.73 -3.07 2.74
C ASP A 196 -23.48 -2.64 1.95
N LYS A 197 -23.63 -1.76 0.95
CA LYS A 197 -22.57 -1.46 -0.02
C LYS A 197 -21.34 -0.77 0.60
N PHE A 198 -21.46 -0.11 1.76
CA PHE A 198 -20.35 0.53 2.47
C PHE A 198 -19.75 -0.38 3.56
N LYS A 199 -20.32 -1.55 3.82
CA LYS A 199 -19.74 -2.55 4.72
C LYS A 199 -18.53 -3.23 4.08
N MET A 200 -17.48 -3.44 4.88
CA MET A 200 -16.28 -4.12 4.42
C MET A 200 -16.52 -5.62 4.24
N GLN A 201 -16.10 -6.15 3.10
CA GLN A 201 -16.04 -7.57 2.80
C GLN A 201 -14.60 -8.05 2.98
N PHE A 202 -14.39 -9.13 3.74
CA PHE A 202 -13.10 -9.63 4.16
C PHE A 202 -12.68 -10.88 3.39
N PHE A 203 -11.39 -10.94 2.99
CA PHE A 203 -10.79 -12.04 2.25
C PHE A 203 -9.47 -12.48 2.91
N PRO A 204 -9.51 -13.25 4.01
CA PRO A 204 -8.31 -13.62 4.76
C PRO A 204 -7.23 -14.25 3.88
N SER A 205 -5.99 -13.85 4.11
CA SER A 205 -4.78 -14.38 3.46
C SER A 205 -3.80 -14.92 4.50
N ALA A 206 -2.75 -15.60 4.07
CA ALA A 206 -1.73 -16.11 4.97
C ALA A 206 -0.95 -15.00 5.72
N SER A 207 -0.94 -13.77 5.20
CA SER A 207 -0.31 -12.61 5.83
C SER A 207 -1.26 -11.78 6.69
N SER A 208 -2.57 -12.08 6.68
CA SER A 208 -3.55 -11.39 7.51
C SER A 208 -3.22 -11.51 8.99
N GLY A 209 -3.24 -10.38 9.71
CA GLY A 209 -3.02 -10.33 11.15
C GLY A 209 -1.57 -10.56 11.60
N LEU A 210 -0.60 -10.64 10.70
CA LEU A 210 0.80 -10.62 11.07
C LEU A 210 1.11 -9.32 11.81
N LYS A 211 1.81 -9.42 12.92
CA LYS A 211 2.31 -8.28 13.67
C LYS A 211 3.65 -7.84 13.11
N TYR A 212 3.87 -6.54 13.07
CA TYR A 212 5.14 -5.95 12.65
C TYR A 212 5.58 -4.83 13.58
N LYS A 213 6.89 -4.66 13.69
CA LYS A 213 7.55 -3.48 14.25
C LYS A 213 8.73 -3.11 13.36
N VAL A 214 9.10 -1.85 13.38
CA VAL A 214 10.23 -1.31 12.63
C VAL A 214 11.37 -0.99 13.59
N LEU A 215 12.54 -1.55 13.31
CA LEU A 215 13.78 -1.27 14.03
C LEU A 215 14.59 -0.25 13.23
N THR A 216 15.04 0.81 13.88
CA THR A 216 15.91 1.83 13.27
C THR A 216 17.36 1.42 13.43
N LEU A 217 18.12 1.45 12.33
CA LEU A 217 19.54 1.13 12.28
C LEU A 217 20.32 2.34 11.77
N PRO A 218 21.63 2.48 12.12
CA PRO A 218 22.48 3.49 11.55
C PRO A 218 22.52 3.44 10.01
N PRO A 219 22.89 4.52 9.33
CA PRO A 219 22.91 4.58 7.86
C PRO A 219 23.75 3.46 7.23
N ASN A 220 25.02 3.40 7.58
CA ASN A 220 26.01 2.46 7.03
C ASN A 220 26.45 1.48 8.13
N PHE A 221 25.48 0.75 8.71
CA PHE A 221 25.76 -0.16 9.80
C PHE A 221 26.66 -1.33 9.35
N PRO A 222 27.58 -1.83 10.23
CA PRO A 222 28.43 -2.96 9.93
C PRO A 222 27.61 -4.25 9.76
N LEU A 223 28.02 -5.05 8.78
CA LEU A 223 27.39 -6.33 8.47
C LEU A 223 28.07 -7.53 9.16
N ASP A 224 29.15 -7.29 9.91
CA ASP A 224 29.90 -8.28 10.69
C ASP A 224 30.65 -7.60 11.87
N HIS A 225 31.15 -8.42 12.79
CA HIS A 225 31.89 -7.97 13.98
C HIS A 225 33.24 -7.30 13.67
N ASN A 226 33.83 -7.58 12.51
CA ASN A 226 35.12 -7.05 12.12
C ASN A 226 34.98 -5.72 11.37
N ASN A 227 33.76 -5.26 11.15
CA ASN A 227 33.44 -4.08 10.32
C ASN A 227 34.08 -4.13 8.92
N SER A 228 34.20 -5.36 8.38
CA SER A 228 34.86 -5.59 7.10
C SER A 228 34.00 -5.13 5.91
N GLU A 229 32.69 -5.08 6.11
CA GLU A 229 31.72 -4.61 5.12
C GLU A 229 30.58 -3.86 5.81
N GLN A 230 30.17 -2.76 5.20
CA GLN A 230 29.07 -1.91 5.67
C GLN A 230 27.86 -2.01 4.75
N ALA A 231 26.68 -1.77 5.30
CA ALA A 231 25.45 -1.75 4.56
C ALA A 231 25.39 -0.58 3.56
N VAL A 232 25.09 -0.88 2.31
CA VAL A 232 24.91 0.11 1.24
C VAL A 232 23.44 0.56 1.20
N CYS A 233 23.19 1.85 1.20
CA CYS A 233 21.84 2.41 1.31
C CYS A 233 20.91 1.98 0.17
N THR A 234 21.39 1.84 -1.06
CA THR A 234 20.63 1.43 -2.25
C THR A 234 20.40 -0.08 -2.37
N MET A 235 20.95 -0.88 -1.45
CA MET A 235 20.80 -2.34 -1.42
C MET A 235 19.69 -2.78 -0.49
N ALA A 236 18.99 -3.85 -0.87
CA ALA A 236 18.08 -4.56 0.02
C ALA A 236 18.81 -5.67 0.78
N TYR A 237 18.43 -5.87 2.06
CA TYR A 237 19.02 -6.93 2.88
C TYR A 237 17.94 -7.81 3.49
N ALA A 238 18.18 -9.11 3.53
CA ALA A 238 17.42 -10.10 4.28
C ALA A 238 18.39 -10.80 5.26
N ILE A 239 18.43 -10.31 6.51
CA ILE A 239 19.30 -10.84 7.55
C ILE A 239 18.56 -11.94 8.29
N ARG A 240 19.05 -13.17 8.24
CA ARG A 240 18.41 -14.34 8.83
C ARG A 240 18.96 -14.60 10.21
N GLY A 241 18.06 -14.83 11.16
CA GLY A 241 18.43 -15.26 12.51
C GLY A 241 18.85 -16.71 12.60
N ALA A 242 19.49 -17.06 13.71
CA ALA A 242 20.03 -18.39 14.01
C ALA A 242 18.95 -19.42 14.36
N PHE A 243 17.82 -18.97 14.92
CA PHE A 243 16.76 -19.88 15.33
C PHE A 243 15.97 -20.44 14.15
N SER A 244 15.70 -21.74 14.18
CA SER A 244 14.95 -22.45 13.14
C SER A 244 13.48 -22.69 13.47
N ASP A 245 13.12 -22.66 14.77
CA ASP A 245 11.74 -22.87 15.21
C ASP A 245 10.85 -21.64 14.98
N SER A 246 9.55 -21.84 14.94
CA SER A 246 8.60 -20.78 14.59
C SER A 246 8.39 -19.72 15.67
N GLN A 247 8.75 -20.01 16.93
CA GLN A 247 8.55 -19.08 18.05
C GLN A 247 9.70 -18.09 18.19
N HIS A 248 10.93 -18.50 17.82
CA HIS A 248 12.14 -17.71 17.98
C HIS A 248 12.74 -17.24 16.65
N SER A 249 12.39 -17.90 15.51
CA SER A 249 12.98 -17.55 14.23
C SER A 249 12.69 -16.12 13.84
N LEU A 250 13.74 -15.35 13.56
CA LEU A 250 13.65 -13.92 13.24
C LEU A 250 14.39 -13.60 11.93
N SER A 251 14.00 -12.52 11.30
CA SER A 251 14.74 -11.94 10.18
C SER A 251 14.50 -10.45 10.11
N LEU A 252 15.52 -9.70 9.71
CA LEU A 252 15.43 -8.28 9.42
C LEU A 252 15.30 -8.10 7.91
N GLY A 253 14.22 -7.45 7.48
CA GLY A 253 14.00 -7.06 6.10
C GLY A 253 14.29 -5.58 5.92
N ILE A 254 15.32 -5.23 5.14
CA ILE A 254 15.75 -3.85 4.94
C ILE A 254 15.60 -3.53 3.46
N LEU A 255 14.85 -2.48 3.14
CA LEU A 255 14.61 -2.04 1.77
C LEU A 255 15.55 -0.89 1.37
N PRO A 256 15.77 -0.67 0.07
CA PRO A 256 16.61 0.43 -0.43
C PRO A 256 16.14 1.79 0.04
N PHE A 257 17.08 2.70 0.23
CA PHE A 257 16.85 4.09 0.61
C PHE A 257 17.84 5.01 -0.12
N ALA A 258 17.39 6.20 -0.56
CA ALA A 258 18.21 7.05 -1.42
C ALA A 258 19.28 7.84 -0.66
N ASP A 259 18.97 8.33 0.53
CA ASP A 259 19.89 9.18 1.30
C ASP A 259 20.85 8.32 2.13
N PRO A 260 22.17 8.32 1.81
CA PRO A 260 23.15 7.52 2.52
C PRO A 260 23.40 7.97 3.97
N ASN A 261 22.96 9.15 4.35
CA ASN A 261 23.19 9.73 5.68
C ASN A 261 22.01 9.53 6.64
N LYS A 262 20.89 8.99 6.15
CA LYS A 262 19.70 8.79 6.96
C LYS A 262 19.66 7.36 7.55
N PRO A 263 19.08 7.20 8.74
CA PRO A 263 18.90 5.89 9.35
C PRO A 263 18.14 4.92 8.43
N ARG A 264 18.48 3.65 8.55
CA ARG A 264 17.81 2.54 7.83
C ARG A 264 16.69 1.97 8.68
N THR A 265 15.66 1.47 8.04
CA THR A 265 14.56 0.79 8.71
C THR A 265 14.59 -0.71 8.43
N ALA A 266 14.64 -1.52 9.48
CA ALA A 266 14.54 -2.98 9.40
C ALA A 266 13.16 -3.42 9.86
N ASN A 267 12.41 -4.08 8.96
CA ASN A 267 11.10 -4.61 9.26
C ASN A 267 11.22 -5.98 9.92
N ILE A 268 10.57 -6.14 11.06
CA ILE A 268 10.37 -7.40 11.76
C ILE A 268 8.89 -7.75 11.68
N ILE A 269 8.58 -8.87 11.00
CA ILE A 269 7.20 -9.28 10.71
C ILE A 269 7.04 -10.72 11.17
N ARG A 270 6.15 -10.99 12.12
CA ARG A 270 5.90 -12.31 12.70
C ARG A 270 4.44 -12.46 13.11
N ARG A 271 4.05 -13.70 13.43
CA ARG A 271 2.74 -13.97 14.01
C ARG A 271 2.61 -13.29 15.37
N PRO A 272 1.40 -12.94 15.82
CA PRO A 272 1.18 -12.26 17.10
C PRO A 272 1.69 -13.02 18.33
N GLU A 273 1.80 -14.34 18.23
CA GLU A 273 2.24 -15.23 19.33
C GLU A 273 3.76 -15.30 19.51
N HIS A 274 4.53 -14.71 18.56
CA HIS A 274 5.99 -14.76 18.56
C HIS A 274 6.58 -14.09 19.81
N GLU A 275 7.65 -14.70 20.37
CA GLU A 275 8.28 -14.27 21.64
C GLU A 275 8.76 -12.81 21.60
N ILE A 276 9.27 -12.33 20.46
CA ILE A 276 9.77 -10.96 20.29
C ILE A 276 8.76 -9.90 20.75
N TRP A 277 7.47 -10.16 20.64
CA TRP A 277 6.41 -9.22 21.03
C TRP A 277 6.15 -9.16 22.54
N LYS A 278 6.66 -10.15 23.29
CA LYS A 278 6.53 -10.22 24.74
C LYS A 278 7.68 -9.51 25.48
N LEU A 279 8.76 -9.18 24.75
CA LEU A 279 9.91 -8.48 25.27
C LEU A 279 9.61 -7.00 25.38
N GLN A 280 9.34 -6.51 26.58
CA GLN A 280 9.00 -5.10 26.88
C GLN A 280 10.16 -4.33 27.52
N ASP A 281 11.35 -4.92 27.54
CA ASP A 281 12.56 -4.41 28.17
C ASP A 281 13.71 -4.45 27.15
N GLY A 282 14.44 -3.36 27.07
CA GLY A 282 15.53 -3.21 26.10
C GLY A 282 16.71 -4.15 26.33
N GLU A 283 16.99 -4.55 27.61
CA GLU A 283 18.06 -5.50 27.92
C GLU A 283 17.70 -6.90 27.46
N LYS A 284 16.50 -7.37 27.78
CA LYS A 284 15.99 -8.68 27.32
C LYS A 284 15.91 -8.74 25.81
N LEU A 285 15.50 -7.64 25.18
CA LEU A 285 15.51 -7.51 23.71
C LEU A 285 16.93 -7.62 23.17
N SER A 286 17.90 -6.98 23.80
CA SER A 286 19.31 -7.05 23.44
C SER A 286 19.85 -8.48 23.52
N GLU A 287 19.59 -9.16 24.62
CA GLU A 287 19.98 -10.59 24.78
C GLU A 287 19.34 -11.47 23.70
N PHE A 288 18.07 -11.25 23.39
CA PHE A 288 17.39 -12.00 22.35
C PHE A 288 18.03 -11.72 20.99
N PHE A 289 18.32 -10.46 20.64
CA PHE A 289 18.96 -10.10 19.38
C PHE A 289 20.37 -10.67 19.25
N HIS A 290 21.17 -10.71 20.31
CA HIS A 290 22.49 -11.36 20.28
C HIS A 290 22.41 -12.85 19.96
N LYS A 291 21.43 -13.55 20.52
CA LYS A 291 21.19 -14.97 20.21
C LYS A 291 20.61 -15.15 18.81
N ALA A 292 19.69 -14.28 18.42
CA ALA A 292 19.03 -14.34 17.11
C ALA A 292 19.98 -13.97 15.95
N PHE A 293 20.84 -12.99 16.14
CA PHE A 293 21.75 -12.49 15.09
C PHE A 293 23.22 -12.51 15.53
N PRO A 294 23.81 -13.71 15.77
CA PRO A 294 25.19 -13.83 16.21
C PRO A 294 26.22 -13.28 15.22
N GLN A 295 25.84 -13.10 13.96
CA GLN A 295 26.70 -12.54 12.90
C GLN A 295 26.81 -11.01 12.93
N LEU A 296 25.96 -10.32 13.73
CA LEU A 296 25.90 -8.86 13.77
C LEU A 296 26.41 -8.29 15.10
N PRO A 297 27.12 -7.16 15.10
CA PRO A 297 27.51 -6.44 16.31
C PRO A 297 26.31 -5.64 16.87
N ILE A 298 25.36 -6.34 17.48
CA ILE A 298 24.05 -5.79 17.90
C ILE A 298 24.17 -4.52 18.74
N ASN A 299 25.14 -4.45 19.67
CA ASN A 299 25.30 -3.29 20.54
C ASN A 299 25.78 -2.03 19.78
N GLU A 300 26.45 -2.21 18.64
CA GLU A 300 26.92 -1.10 17.81
C GLU A 300 25.80 -0.61 16.86
N ILE A 301 24.97 -1.55 16.35
CA ILE A 301 23.96 -1.21 15.33
C ILE A 301 22.58 -0.90 15.90
N VAL A 302 22.26 -1.30 17.14
CA VAL A 302 20.99 -0.98 17.80
C VAL A 302 21.30 -0.25 19.11
N LEU A 303 21.12 1.06 19.09
CA LEU A 303 21.36 1.91 20.26
C LEU A 303 20.39 1.55 21.41
N SER A 304 20.80 1.80 22.65
CA SER A 304 19.99 1.47 23.84
C SER A 304 18.62 2.14 23.82
N GLU A 305 18.54 3.39 23.39
CA GLU A 305 17.28 4.13 23.24
C GLU A 305 16.35 3.46 22.21
N GLU A 306 16.91 2.98 21.11
CA GLU A 306 16.13 2.29 20.08
C GLU A 306 15.63 0.91 20.56
N LYS A 307 16.44 0.19 21.35
CA LYS A 307 16.02 -1.06 21.99
C LYS A 307 14.81 -0.84 22.90
N GLU A 308 14.87 0.20 23.74
CA GLU A 308 13.77 0.60 24.63
C GLU A 308 12.53 1.05 23.84
N ARG A 309 12.70 1.91 22.83
CA ARG A 309 11.61 2.35 21.96
C ARG A 309 10.94 1.15 21.30
N PHE A 310 11.72 0.25 20.68
CA PHE A 310 11.21 -0.93 20.00
C PHE A 310 10.50 -1.89 20.97
N ALA A 311 11.07 -2.11 22.18
CA ALA A 311 10.47 -2.95 23.19
C ALA A 311 9.09 -2.42 23.63
N LYS A 312 8.99 -1.11 23.89
CA LYS A 312 7.77 -0.46 24.37
C LYS A 312 6.75 -0.15 23.28
N SER A 313 7.14 -0.12 21.99
CA SER A 313 6.21 0.19 20.91
C SER A 313 5.15 -0.92 20.77
N GLU A 314 3.94 -0.53 20.39
CA GLU A 314 2.87 -1.48 20.13
C GLU A 314 3.07 -2.19 18.77
N GLY A 315 3.71 -1.51 17.82
CA GLY A 315 3.81 -1.94 16.44
C GLY A 315 2.48 -1.84 15.70
N GLY A 316 2.36 -2.58 14.61
CA GLY A 316 1.12 -2.66 13.83
C GLY A 316 0.76 -4.07 13.45
N TYR A 317 -0.42 -4.22 12.86
CA TYR A 317 -0.91 -5.48 12.31
C TYR A 317 -1.20 -5.32 10.83
N PHE A 318 -0.86 -6.33 10.05
CA PHE A 318 -1.29 -6.38 8.67
C PHE A 318 -2.80 -6.54 8.59
N PRO A 319 -3.48 -5.72 7.78
CA PRO A 319 -4.92 -5.83 7.62
C PRO A 319 -5.30 -7.16 6.96
N ILE A 320 -6.53 -7.60 7.19
CA ILE A 320 -7.15 -8.59 6.33
C ILE A 320 -7.46 -7.91 5.01
N PRO A 321 -7.11 -8.49 3.84
CA PRO A 321 -7.56 -7.96 2.55
C PRO A 321 -9.06 -7.74 2.55
N GLN A 322 -9.50 -6.52 2.26
CA GLN A 322 -10.90 -6.12 2.41
C GLN A 322 -11.26 -4.96 1.49
N TYR A 323 -12.53 -4.87 1.14
CA TYR A 323 -13.08 -3.75 0.37
C TYR A 323 -14.57 -3.53 0.67
N CYS A 324 -15.07 -2.33 0.38
CA CYS A 324 -16.50 -2.06 0.25
C CYS A 324 -16.88 -1.88 -1.24
N SER A 325 -18.12 -2.19 -1.59
CA SER A 325 -18.59 -2.12 -2.98
C SER A 325 -19.13 -0.73 -3.37
N GLY A 326 -19.56 0.08 -2.42
CA GLY A 326 -20.03 1.45 -2.63
C GLY A 326 -18.85 2.43 -2.53
N LEU A 327 -18.70 3.29 -3.52
CA LEU A 327 -17.61 4.27 -3.58
C LEU A 327 -18.09 5.70 -3.41
N HIS A 328 -19.40 5.93 -3.52
CA HIS A 328 -19.96 7.28 -3.43
C HIS A 328 -21.36 7.31 -2.81
N PHE A 329 -21.72 8.51 -2.38
CA PHE A 329 -23.07 8.85 -1.93
C PHE A 329 -23.43 10.25 -2.43
N LEU A 330 -24.58 10.39 -3.06
CA LEU A 330 -25.15 11.68 -3.47
C LEU A 330 -26.25 12.10 -2.52
N LEU A 331 -26.31 13.39 -2.15
CA LEU A 331 -27.36 13.91 -1.30
C LEU A 331 -28.68 14.08 -2.07
N SER A 332 -28.58 14.39 -3.35
CA SER A 332 -29.69 14.43 -4.30
C SER A 332 -29.20 14.12 -5.70
N ASN A 333 -30.11 13.95 -6.65
CA ASN A 333 -29.77 13.68 -8.06
C ASN A 333 -29.88 14.96 -8.93
N THR A 334 -29.67 16.13 -8.37
CA THR A 334 -29.68 17.39 -9.10
C THR A 334 -28.26 17.86 -9.40
N ASP A 335 -28.08 18.68 -10.41
CA ASP A 335 -26.76 19.19 -10.87
C ASP A 335 -25.98 19.93 -9.78
N ASN A 336 -26.67 20.54 -8.82
CA ASN A 336 -26.10 21.25 -7.68
C ASN A 336 -26.00 20.37 -6.42
N SER A 337 -26.07 19.05 -6.56
CA SER A 337 -26.00 18.12 -5.43
C SER A 337 -24.61 18.06 -4.85
N SER A 338 -24.54 18.10 -3.53
CA SER A 338 -23.33 17.69 -2.80
C SER A 338 -23.17 16.17 -2.82
N GLY A 339 -21.94 15.72 -2.75
CA GLY A 339 -21.62 14.30 -2.78
C GLY A 339 -20.42 13.91 -1.94
N VAL A 340 -20.35 12.62 -1.64
CA VAL A 340 -19.23 12.01 -0.91
C VAL A 340 -18.60 10.93 -1.79
N VAL A 341 -17.27 10.89 -1.83
CA VAL A 341 -16.51 9.85 -2.52
C VAL A 341 -15.46 9.25 -1.59
N LEU A 342 -15.23 7.94 -1.69
CA LEU A 342 -14.23 7.20 -0.94
C LEU A 342 -13.08 6.79 -1.87
N LEU A 343 -11.82 6.90 -1.40
CA LEU A 343 -10.62 6.57 -2.17
C LEU A 343 -9.59 5.82 -1.30
N GLY A 344 -8.79 4.97 -1.94
CA GLY A 344 -7.69 4.25 -1.32
C GLY A 344 -8.12 3.31 -0.19
N ASP A 345 -7.37 3.32 0.91
CA ASP A 345 -7.59 2.40 2.04
C ASP A 345 -8.96 2.57 2.72
N ALA A 346 -9.69 3.67 2.45
CA ALA A 346 -11.07 3.83 2.89
C ALA A 346 -12.03 2.88 2.14
N VAL A 347 -11.65 2.46 0.95
CA VAL A 347 -12.41 1.54 0.08
C VAL A 347 -11.81 0.15 0.09
N HIS A 348 -10.49 0.02 -0.14
CA HIS A 348 -9.78 -1.23 -0.32
C HIS A 348 -8.44 -1.22 0.43
N CYS A 349 -8.28 -2.14 1.35
CA CYS A 349 -7.08 -2.23 2.15
C CYS A 349 -6.59 -3.68 2.22
N PHE A 350 -5.27 -3.88 2.20
CA PHE A 350 -4.65 -5.20 2.18
C PHE A 350 -3.19 -5.13 2.67
N PRO A 351 -2.60 -6.29 3.06
CA PRO A 351 -1.18 -6.36 3.42
C PRO A 351 -0.27 -5.91 2.28
N PRO A 352 0.95 -5.47 2.56
CA PRO A 352 1.88 -4.95 1.55
C PRO A 352 2.47 -6.02 0.61
N ASP A 353 1.91 -7.23 0.59
CA ASP A 353 2.39 -8.43 -0.10
C ASP A 353 2.68 -8.24 -1.58
N ILE A 354 1.89 -7.39 -2.23
CA ILE A 354 1.97 -7.14 -3.67
C ILE A 354 2.45 -5.72 -4.01
N GLY A 355 2.74 -4.88 -2.99
CA GLY A 355 3.27 -3.52 -3.18
C GLY A 355 2.33 -2.55 -3.90
N GLN A 356 1.02 -2.76 -3.85
CA GLN A 356 0.05 -2.00 -4.64
C GLN A 356 -0.79 -0.99 -3.84
N GLY A 357 -0.67 -0.89 -2.51
CA GLY A 357 -1.53 -0.02 -1.71
C GLY A 357 -1.48 1.45 -2.17
N VAL A 358 -0.31 2.05 -2.23
CA VAL A 358 -0.17 3.44 -2.69
C VAL A 358 -0.47 3.60 -4.18
N ASN A 359 -0.11 2.62 -5.01
CA ASN A 359 -0.31 2.68 -6.45
C ASN A 359 -1.81 2.62 -6.81
N SER A 360 -2.57 1.74 -6.15
CA SER A 360 -4.03 1.66 -6.33
C SER A 360 -4.73 2.92 -5.83
N ALA A 361 -4.29 3.49 -4.69
CA ALA A 361 -4.85 4.73 -4.16
C ALA A 361 -4.62 5.93 -5.10
N LEU A 362 -3.43 6.03 -5.73
CA LEU A 362 -3.16 7.05 -6.74
C LEU A 362 -3.89 6.79 -8.06
N GLU A 363 -4.13 5.52 -8.41
CA GLU A 363 -4.95 5.15 -9.56
C GLU A 363 -6.42 5.53 -9.35
N ASP A 364 -6.98 5.36 -8.14
CA ASP A 364 -8.33 5.84 -7.81
C ASP A 364 -8.45 7.36 -8.07
N VAL A 365 -7.46 8.14 -7.62
CA VAL A 365 -7.42 9.59 -7.82
C VAL A 365 -7.32 9.92 -9.31
N PHE A 366 -6.53 9.17 -10.07
CA PHE A 366 -6.43 9.34 -11.52
C PHE A 366 -7.75 9.05 -12.23
N ILE A 367 -8.46 7.99 -11.84
CA ILE A 367 -9.77 7.62 -12.38
C ILE A 367 -10.83 8.68 -12.01
N LEU A 368 -10.80 9.20 -10.77
CA LEU A 368 -11.67 10.30 -10.36
C LEU A 368 -11.45 11.54 -11.24
N ASN A 369 -10.20 11.89 -11.55
CA ASN A 369 -9.88 12.97 -12.47
C ASN A 369 -10.43 12.71 -13.88
N GLN A 370 -10.39 11.47 -14.37
CA GLN A 370 -11.00 11.13 -15.66
C GLN A 370 -12.52 11.29 -15.63
N ALA A 371 -13.18 10.87 -14.54
CA ALA A 371 -14.62 11.05 -14.38
C ALA A 371 -15.01 12.53 -14.33
N LEU A 372 -14.31 13.34 -13.51
CA LEU A 372 -14.49 14.79 -13.44
C LEU A 372 -14.33 15.45 -14.83
N THR A 373 -13.35 15.01 -15.61
CA THR A 373 -13.11 15.54 -16.95
C THR A 373 -14.27 15.24 -17.92
N LYS A 374 -14.78 14.00 -17.87
CA LYS A 374 -15.87 13.56 -18.77
C LYS A 374 -17.22 14.22 -18.45
N THR A 375 -17.42 14.59 -17.20
CA THR A 375 -18.70 15.14 -16.70
C THR A 375 -18.63 16.67 -16.48
N ASN A 376 -17.55 17.33 -16.87
CA ASN A 376 -17.33 18.76 -16.65
C ASN A 376 -17.50 19.17 -15.17
N ASP A 377 -16.99 18.33 -14.23
CA ASP A 377 -17.06 18.53 -12.79
C ASP A 377 -18.49 18.56 -12.20
N ILE A 378 -19.50 18.05 -12.88
CA ILE A 378 -20.85 17.88 -12.34
C ILE A 378 -20.82 16.70 -11.37
N ILE A 379 -20.99 16.97 -10.07
CA ILE A 379 -20.80 15.95 -9.01
C ILE A 379 -21.81 14.80 -9.16
N SER A 380 -23.08 15.10 -9.46
CA SER A 380 -24.13 14.10 -9.68
C SER A 380 -23.80 13.09 -10.78
N ASP A 381 -23.07 13.50 -11.80
CA ASP A 381 -22.64 12.64 -12.91
C ASP A 381 -21.28 12.01 -12.66
N THR A 382 -20.38 12.79 -12.04
CA THR A 382 -19.00 12.37 -11.77
C THR A 382 -18.93 11.15 -10.86
N LEU A 383 -19.63 11.16 -9.74
CA LEU A 383 -19.47 10.15 -8.71
C LEU A 383 -20.01 8.79 -9.16
N PRO A 384 -21.19 8.67 -9.82
CA PRO A 384 -21.60 7.41 -10.42
C PRO A 384 -20.66 6.92 -11.53
N LEU A 385 -20.14 7.83 -12.37
CA LEU A 385 -19.17 7.47 -13.40
C LEU A 385 -17.87 6.95 -12.78
N PHE A 386 -17.33 7.62 -11.77
CA PHE A 386 -16.16 7.16 -11.03
C PHE A 386 -16.37 5.75 -10.48
N GLU A 387 -17.48 5.49 -9.79
CA GLU A 387 -17.79 4.16 -9.26
C GLU A 387 -17.88 3.12 -10.38
N SER A 388 -18.51 3.44 -11.49
CA SER A 388 -18.61 2.51 -12.63
C SER A 388 -17.26 2.15 -13.26
N LEU A 389 -16.30 3.08 -13.23
CA LEU A 389 -14.95 2.88 -13.76
C LEU A 389 -14.05 2.10 -12.79
N SER A 390 -14.14 2.39 -11.48
CA SER A 390 -13.26 1.83 -10.45
C SER A 390 -13.73 0.48 -9.90
N SER A 391 -15.03 0.31 -9.63
CA SER A 391 -15.58 -0.90 -8.99
C SER A 391 -15.18 -2.23 -9.64
N PRO A 392 -15.09 -2.34 -10.99
CA PRO A 392 -14.71 -3.61 -11.62
C PRO A 392 -13.31 -4.12 -11.27
N ASP A 393 -12.41 -3.24 -10.81
CA ASP A 393 -11.03 -3.57 -10.48
C ASP A 393 -10.78 -3.81 -8.97
N ILE A 394 -11.67 -3.33 -8.09
CA ILE A 394 -11.49 -3.39 -6.63
C ILE A 394 -11.49 -4.84 -6.10
N LYS A 395 -12.53 -5.61 -6.37
CA LYS A 395 -12.58 -7.02 -5.94
C LYS A 395 -11.44 -7.85 -6.54
N PRO A 396 -11.09 -7.75 -7.84
CA PRO A 396 -9.89 -8.34 -8.41
C PRO A 396 -8.60 -7.96 -7.68
N LEU A 397 -8.38 -6.68 -7.35
CA LEU A 397 -7.23 -6.22 -6.58
C LEU A 397 -7.12 -6.94 -5.23
N ILE A 398 -8.22 -7.03 -4.48
CA ILE A 398 -8.26 -7.72 -3.19
C ILE A 398 -8.00 -9.22 -3.35
N ARG A 399 -8.51 -9.87 -4.40
CA ARG A 399 -8.23 -11.28 -4.70
C ARG A 399 -6.76 -11.51 -5.07
N LEU A 400 -6.16 -10.58 -5.81
CA LEU A 400 -4.72 -10.60 -6.10
C LEU A 400 -3.90 -10.43 -4.82
N ALA A 401 -4.24 -9.49 -3.95
CA ALA A 401 -3.59 -9.30 -2.65
C ALA A 401 -3.71 -10.55 -1.77
N GLN A 402 -4.86 -11.25 -1.82
CA GLN A 402 -5.07 -12.50 -1.08
C GLN A 402 -4.18 -13.65 -1.56
N THR A 403 -3.88 -13.75 -2.87
CA THR A 403 -3.38 -15.00 -3.47
C THR A 403 -2.04 -14.88 -4.18
N ALA A 404 -1.64 -13.69 -4.63
CA ALA A 404 -0.47 -13.54 -5.51
C ALA A 404 0.87 -13.84 -4.81
N TYR A 405 1.10 -13.35 -3.58
CA TYR A 405 2.32 -13.66 -2.82
C TYR A 405 2.12 -13.61 -1.28
N PRO A 406 1.16 -14.33 -0.70
CA PRO A 406 0.82 -14.21 0.73
C PRO A 406 1.76 -14.95 1.69
N TRP A 407 2.75 -15.74 1.20
CA TRP A 407 3.63 -16.58 2.01
C TRP A 407 5.07 -16.07 2.14
N GLN A 408 5.31 -14.77 1.93
CA GLN A 408 6.67 -14.23 1.89
C GLN A 408 7.34 -14.05 3.27
N TYR A 409 6.58 -14.04 4.37
CA TYR A 409 7.07 -13.70 5.71
C TYR A 409 7.36 -14.94 6.60
N ASN A 410 7.58 -16.10 6.01
CA ASN A 410 7.85 -17.37 6.71
C ASN A 410 6.74 -17.79 7.70
N GLN A 411 5.48 -17.61 7.33
CA GLN A 411 4.31 -17.96 8.14
C GLN A 411 4.08 -19.48 8.27
N GLY A 412 4.58 -20.28 7.34
CA GLY A 412 4.45 -21.73 7.34
C GLY A 412 5.19 -22.39 6.18
N ILE A 413 5.93 -23.46 6.49
CA ILE A 413 6.80 -24.14 5.50
C ILE A 413 5.96 -24.82 4.41
N LEU A 414 4.90 -25.52 4.78
CA LEU A 414 4.06 -26.26 3.82
C LEU A 414 3.34 -25.31 2.86
N GLY A 415 2.70 -24.28 3.38
CA GLY A 415 2.00 -23.29 2.55
C GLY A 415 2.93 -22.58 1.58
N LYS A 416 4.13 -22.20 2.06
CA LYS A 416 5.17 -21.59 1.21
C LYS A 416 5.65 -22.53 0.11
N ARG A 417 5.88 -23.83 0.42
CA ARG A 417 6.30 -24.83 -0.58
C ARG A 417 5.22 -25.06 -1.63
N LEU A 418 3.98 -25.25 -1.24
CA LEU A 418 2.86 -25.44 -2.17
C LEU A 418 2.66 -24.22 -3.06
N TRP A 419 2.73 -23.01 -2.48
CA TRP A 419 2.66 -21.78 -3.26
C TRP A 419 3.83 -21.68 -4.24
N SER A 420 5.06 -22.00 -3.83
CA SER A 420 6.24 -21.96 -4.70
C SER A 420 6.12 -22.95 -5.87
N ILE A 421 5.69 -24.18 -5.61
CA ILE A 421 5.47 -25.19 -6.65
C ILE A 421 4.44 -24.66 -7.67
N ASN A 422 3.29 -24.14 -7.20
CA ASN A 422 2.27 -23.56 -8.08
C ASN A 422 2.80 -22.36 -8.88
N PHE A 423 3.61 -21.49 -8.25
CA PHE A 423 4.24 -20.34 -8.92
C PHE A 423 5.17 -20.79 -10.05
N PHE A 424 6.12 -21.68 -9.76
CA PHE A 424 7.08 -22.15 -10.75
C PHE A 424 6.44 -22.97 -11.86
N MET A 425 5.44 -23.81 -11.56
CA MET A 425 4.66 -24.53 -12.55
C MET A 425 3.99 -23.55 -13.53
N ARG A 426 3.28 -22.53 -13.02
CA ARG A 426 2.64 -21.51 -13.87
C ARG A 426 3.66 -20.74 -14.69
N PHE A 427 4.79 -20.39 -14.08
CA PHE A 427 5.87 -19.68 -14.75
C PHE A 427 6.42 -20.51 -15.92
N LEU A 428 6.70 -21.80 -15.71
CA LEU A 428 7.18 -22.71 -16.74
C LEU A 428 6.13 -22.88 -17.86
N LEU A 429 4.89 -23.16 -17.52
CA LEU A 429 3.80 -23.30 -18.49
C LEU A 429 3.63 -22.04 -19.33
N SER A 430 3.73 -20.86 -18.73
CA SER A 430 3.64 -19.61 -19.47
C SER A 430 4.82 -19.37 -20.44
N LYS A 431 5.97 -20.03 -20.23
CA LYS A 431 7.10 -19.98 -21.16
C LYS A 431 6.97 -20.97 -22.31
N ILE A 432 6.42 -22.16 -22.03
CA ILE A 432 6.26 -23.23 -23.02
C ILE A 432 5.03 -22.99 -23.90
N LEU A 433 3.91 -22.57 -23.31
CA LEU A 433 2.61 -22.40 -23.97
C LEU A 433 2.01 -21.02 -23.65
N PRO A 434 2.64 -19.93 -24.09
CA PRO A 434 2.27 -18.55 -23.69
C PRO A 434 0.87 -18.13 -24.17
N PHE A 435 0.34 -18.74 -25.23
CA PHE A 435 -1.01 -18.48 -25.74
C PHE A 435 -2.12 -19.07 -24.86
N ILE A 436 -1.80 -20.09 -24.06
CA ILE A 436 -2.74 -20.80 -23.19
C ILE A 436 -2.59 -20.34 -21.75
N PHE A 437 -1.36 -20.30 -21.24
CA PHE A 437 -1.04 -20.02 -19.85
C PHE A 437 -0.43 -18.65 -19.70
N ALA A 438 -1.05 -17.82 -18.89
CA ALA A 438 -0.49 -16.53 -18.50
C ALA A 438 0.57 -16.69 -17.41
N PRO A 439 1.56 -15.77 -17.33
CA PRO A 439 2.50 -15.71 -16.21
C PRO A 439 1.79 -15.64 -14.86
N PRO A 440 2.48 -16.04 -13.76
CA PRO A 440 1.94 -15.85 -12.40
C PRO A 440 1.47 -14.42 -12.14
N ALA A 441 0.35 -14.27 -11.43
CA ALA A 441 -0.27 -12.96 -11.17
C ALA A 441 0.69 -11.97 -10.50
N PHE A 442 1.58 -12.43 -9.60
CA PHE A 442 2.58 -11.58 -8.96
C PHE A 442 3.53 -10.91 -9.98
N ILE A 443 3.79 -11.57 -11.11
CA ILE A 443 4.56 -11.02 -12.21
C ILE A 443 3.74 -9.99 -12.97
N LEU A 444 2.50 -10.34 -13.33
CA LEU A 444 1.60 -9.49 -14.12
C LEU A 444 1.24 -8.18 -13.40
N ILE A 445 1.19 -8.17 -12.07
CA ILE A 445 0.93 -6.96 -11.27
C ILE A 445 1.95 -5.85 -11.55
N GLN A 446 3.18 -6.19 -11.93
CA GLN A 446 4.21 -5.21 -12.29
C GLN A 446 3.92 -4.49 -13.61
N ASN A 447 3.05 -5.04 -14.45
CA ASN A 447 2.62 -4.40 -15.70
C ASN A 447 1.48 -3.40 -15.44
N HIS A 448 1.82 -2.13 -15.41
CA HIS A 448 0.89 -1.03 -15.16
C HIS A 448 -0.12 -0.75 -16.29
N GLN A 449 0.04 -1.38 -17.45
CA GLN A 449 -0.89 -1.26 -18.58
C GLN A 449 -2.09 -2.20 -18.43
N LEU A 450 -1.94 -3.29 -17.66
CA LEU A 450 -3.03 -4.23 -17.37
C LEU A 450 -3.83 -3.74 -16.16
N SER A 451 -5.14 -3.73 -16.26
CA SER A 451 -6.02 -3.53 -15.11
C SER A 451 -6.00 -4.73 -14.15
N TYR A 452 -6.36 -4.53 -12.87
CA TYR A 452 -6.40 -5.65 -11.91
C TYR A 452 -7.41 -6.73 -12.31
N ARG A 453 -8.53 -6.36 -12.93
CA ARG A 453 -9.53 -7.31 -13.45
C ARG A 453 -8.98 -8.15 -14.60
N GLU A 454 -8.16 -7.57 -15.48
CA GLU A 454 -7.52 -8.30 -16.57
C GLU A 454 -6.50 -9.31 -16.01
N ILE A 455 -5.64 -8.88 -15.09
CA ILE A 455 -4.68 -9.75 -14.41
C ILE A 455 -5.41 -10.91 -13.71
N TRP A 456 -6.50 -10.60 -12.99
CA TRP A 456 -7.28 -11.61 -12.28
C TRP A 456 -7.94 -12.61 -13.26
N ARG A 457 -8.52 -12.13 -14.36
CA ARG A 457 -9.10 -13.01 -15.42
C ARG A 457 -8.05 -13.92 -16.03
N MET A 458 -6.85 -13.39 -16.32
CA MET A 458 -5.74 -14.19 -16.84
C MET A 458 -5.31 -15.28 -15.85
N ALA A 459 -5.22 -14.93 -14.55
CA ALA A 459 -4.88 -15.88 -13.49
C ALA A 459 -5.94 -16.99 -13.34
N GLN A 460 -7.24 -16.62 -13.41
CA GLN A 460 -8.36 -17.58 -13.35
C GLN A 460 -8.38 -18.50 -14.58
N ARG A 461 -8.21 -17.95 -15.78
CA ARG A 461 -8.11 -18.73 -17.00
C ARG A 461 -6.99 -19.77 -16.94
N THR A 462 -5.81 -19.35 -16.51
CA THR A 462 -4.66 -20.26 -16.30
C THR A 462 -5.00 -21.34 -15.27
N THR A 463 -5.69 -21.01 -14.17
CA THR A 463 -6.15 -21.99 -13.17
C THR A 463 -7.06 -23.03 -13.79
N LEU A 464 -8.04 -22.59 -14.57
CA LEU A 464 -8.98 -23.49 -15.24
C LEU A 464 -8.25 -24.46 -16.18
N PHE A 465 -7.33 -23.95 -17.01
CA PHE A 465 -6.57 -24.80 -17.93
C PHE A 465 -5.66 -25.80 -17.22
N ILE A 466 -5.01 -25.42 -16.11
CA ILE A 466 -4.23 -26.35 -15.29
C ILE A 466 -5.12 -27.45 -14.72
N PHE A 467 -6.33 -27.09 -14.26
CA PHE A 467 -7.27 -28.07 -13.72
C PHE A 467 -7.76 -29.04 -14.79
N VAL A 468 -8.13 -28.55 -15.97
CA VAL A 468 -8.53 -29.38 -17.12
C VAL A 468 -7.39 -30.30 -17.55
N LEU A 469 -6.17 -29.78 -17.66
CA LEU A 469 -4.97 -30.58 -17.99
C LEU A 469 -4.76 -31.70 -16.96
N GLY A 470 -4.90 -31.40 -15.69
CA GLY A 470 -4.80 -32.39 -14.61
C GLY A 470 -5.84 -33.52 -14.75
N ILE A 471 -7.09 -33.16 -15.06
CA ILE A 471 -8.15 -34.16 -15.31
C ILE A 471 -7.79 -35.04 -16.51
N VAL A 472 -7.36 -34.45 -17.62
CA VAL A 472 -6.99 -35.19 -18.82
C VAL A 472 -5.86 -36.19 -18.58
N ILE A 473 -4.81 -35.75 -17.80
CA ILE A 473 -3.71 -36.64 -17.44
C ILE A 473 -4.20 -37.78 -16.56
N VAL A 474 -5.05 -37.54 -15.57
CA VAL A 474 -5.58 -38.58 -14.67
C VAL A 474 -6.42 -39.57 -15.47
N LEU A 475 -7.31 -39.10 -16.32
CA LEU A 475 -8.16 -39.98 -17.16
C LEU A 475 -7.31 -40.77 -18.15
N GLY A 476 -6.30 -40.18 -18.77
CA GLY A 476 -5.39 -40.87 -19.68
C GLY A 476 -4.57 -41.96 -18.98
N THR A 477 -4.08 -41.70 -17.76
CA THR A 477 -3.37 -42.69 -16.95
C THR A 477 -4.30 -43.86 -16.56
N ILE A 478 -5.55 -43.57 -16.17
CA ILE A 478 -6.53 -44.63 -15.85
C ILE A 478 -6.83 -45.48 -17.11
N ALA A 479 -7.01 -44.86 -18.27
CA ALA A 479 -7.25 -45.57 -19.51
C ALA A 479 -6.09 -46.53 -19.86
N LEU A 480 -4.85 -46.07 -19.79
CA LEU A 480 -3.67 -46.93 -20.01
C LEU A 480 -3.60 -48.10 -19.03
N PHE A 481 -3.89 -47.87 -17.73
CA PHE A 481 -3.93 -48.97 -16.75
C PHE A 481 -5.05 -49.99 -17.03
N LEU A 482 -6.15 -49.56 -17.65
CA LEU A 482 -7.26 -50.49 -18.00
C LEU A 482 -7.01 -51.24 -19.30
N GLU A 483 -6.14 -50.74 -20.20
CA GLU A 483 -5.69 -51.46 -21.39
C GLU A 483 -4.64 -52.54 -21.08
N ASP A 484 -3.91 -52.41 -19.98
CA ASP A 484 -2.90 -53.39 -19.52
C ASP A 484 -3.49 -54.52 -18.64
N LEU A 485 -4.80 -54.49 -18.33
CA LEU A 485 -5.55 -55.51 -17.57
C LEU A 485 -6.40 -56.41 -18.50
#